data_0caee3807f61ad2f0adfbb9f8ff8aa88
#
_entry.id   0caee3807f61ad2f0adfbb9f8ff8aa88
#
_cell.length_a   1.000
_cell.length_b   1.000
_cell.length_c   1.000
_cell.angle_alpha   90.00
_cell.angle_beta   90.00
_cell.angle_gamma   90.00
#
_symmetry.space_group_name_H-M   'P 1'
#
loop_
_entity.id
_entity.type
_entity.pdbx_description
1 polymer ?
#
loop_
_entity_poly.entity_id
_entity_poly.type
_entity_poly.pdbx_seq_one_letter_code
_entity_poly.pdbx_strand_id
1 'polypeptide(L)'
;MVNAPSTTLGPEYAGDEQLQRQNDRLQLLLKLTNSITANLQLKEVLRAIASSIREVMRCDVAGITLPGAEPETFRSYAVDFPGGKGFLREDQLITPGQDSPPRRAFETLKPVISSNPGSGHAYSQGREIATQEGLESACFIPLVNRGRAVGILILARASEDTFTQGDVDFLSQAAGQIAIAIENALAYEEISQLKDRLAQEKLYLEEEIRSEMNFDQIVGTSPALKQVLKLIETVAPNDSTVLLLGETGTGKELIARAIHDHSRRSERTFVKLNCAAIPTGLLESELFGHEKGAFTGAISQKIGRMELADQGTLFLDEVGDIPTEIQPKLLRALQEREFERLGSTQTRKVSIRLIAATNRDLEKMVANREFRSDLFYRLNVFPIRIPPLRDRREDIPLLVSYFVQKFAKQMQKKIDAIPVAVMKGLTAWDWPGNIRELENFIERAVILTRGKSLEAPLGELHKGEQPTRIVPEPAHDDIARIVRETINALNGKKDLDESAKKQRDEIVLALRESKGRVGGAQGAAVRMGINRTTLLARMKKLGINPRQFA
;
A
#
# COMPACT_ATOMS: atom_id res chain seq x y z
N MET A 1 13.44 80.06 23.60
CA MET A 1 14.58 79.91 22.66
C MET A 1 15.59 78.98 23.26
N VAL A 2 15.60 77.74 22.85
CA VAL A 2 16.77 76.87 22.90
C VAL A 2 16.60 75.91 21.74
N ASN A 3 17.45 76.05 20.72
CA ASN A 3 17.57 75.18 19.56
C ASN A 3 18.07 73.81 19.97
N ALA A 4 17.37 72.69 19.57
CA ALA A 4 17.90 71.38 19.54
C ALA A 4 18.70 71.16 18.23
N PRO A 5 19.89 70.54 18.25
CA PRO A 5 20.66 70.31 17.04
C PRO A 5 20.10 69.07 16.30
N SER A 6 19.83 69.25 15.01
CA SER A 6 19.60 68.23 14.03
C SER A 6 20.90 67.42 13.83
N THR A 7 20.97 66.20 14.34
CA THR A 7 22.08 65.29 14.11
C THR A 7 21.90 64.65 12.72
N THR A 8 22.58 65.24 11.73
CA THR A 8 22.84 64.56 10.45
C THR A 8 23.82 63.45 10.70
N LEU A 9 23.37 62.18 10.59
CA LEU A 9 24.20 60.97 10.58
C LEU A 9 25.20 61.09 9.41
N GLY A 10 26.48 60.96 9.70
CA GLY A 10 27.57 61.19 8.75
C GLY A 10 27.68 60.02 7.73
N PRO A 11 28.40 60.23 6.60
CA PRO A 11 28.54 59.28 5.48
C PRO A 11 29.20 57.95 5.85
N GLU A 12 29.87 57.78 6.98
CA GLU A 12 30.46 56.53 7.45
C GLU A 12 29.42 55.48 7.85
N TYR A 13 28.29 55.86 8.44
CA TYR A 13 27.23 54.91 8.83
C TYR A 13 26.46 54.36 7.62
N ALA A 14 26.36 55.09 6.51
CA ALA A 14 25.71 54.59 5.28
C ALA A 14 26.56 53.52 4.57
N GLY A 15 27.90 53.58 4.69
CA GLY A 15 28.80 52.56 4.14
C GLY A 15 28.77 51.23 4.87
N ASP A 16 28.67 51.27 6.20
CA ASP A 16 28.58 50.06 7.02
C ASP A 16 27.25 49.32 6.82
N GLU A 17 26.13 50.02 6.73
CA GLU A 17 24.82 49.37 6.42
C GLU A 17 24.81 48.74 5.02
N GLN A 18 25.45 49.34 4.04
CA GLN A 18 25.52 48.80 2.68
C GLN A 18 26.41 47.56 2.61
N LEU A 19 27.52 47.55 3.34
CA LEU A 19 28.41 46.40 3.47
C LEU A 19 27.71 45.22 4.18
N GLN A 20 26.98 45.51 5.24
CA GLN A 20 26.19 44.54 5.97
C GLN A 20 25.13 43.91 5.07
N ARG A 21 24.37 44.69 4.31
CA ARG A 21 23.38 44.21 3.34
C ARG A 21 24.01 43.33 2.26
N GLN A 22 25.19 43.67 1.75
CA GLN A 22 25.91 42.85 0.79
C GLN A 22 26.37 41.50 1.40
N ASN A 23 26.84 41.51 2.65
CA ASN A 23 27.25 40.32 3.36
C ASN A 23 26.04 39.37 3.60
N ASP A 24 24.91 39.90 4.05
CA ASP A 24 23.69 39.17 4.28
C ASP A 24 23.16 38.50 2.97
N ARG A 25 23.24 39.24 1.85
CA ARG A 25 22.91 38.71 0.51
C ARG A 25 23.83 37.57 0.08
N LEU A 26 25.14 37.72 0.29
CA LEU A 26 26.12 36.66 -0.03
C LEU A 26 25.92 35.40 0.84
N GLN A 27 25.67 35.61 2.13
CA GLN A 27 25.38 34.48 3.04
C GLN A 27 24.10 33.74 2.65
N LEU A 28 23.06 34.48 2.19
CA LEU A 28 21.83 33.82 1.69
C LEU A 28 22.11 32.95 0.46
N LEU A 29 22.87 33.46 -0.53
CA LEU A 29 23.23 32.68 -1.71
C LEU A 29 24.02 31.40 -1.34
N LEU A 30 24.96 31.50 -0.38
CA LEU A 30 25.69 30.32 0.11
C LEU A 30 24.79 29.33 0.84
N LYS A 31 23.84 29.80 1.66
CA LYS A 31 22.84 28.93 2.32
C LYS A 31 21.95 28.23 1.32
N LEU A 32 21.48 28.93 0.28
CA LEU A 32 20.66 28.35 -0.79
C LEU A 32 21.42 27.23 -1.52
N THR A 33 22.70 27.43 -1.81
CA THR A 33 23.54 26.42 -2.47
C THR A 33 23.76 25.20 -1.58
N ASN A 34 23.88 25.37 -0.25
CA ASN A 34 24.13 24.27 0.70
C ASN A 34 22.83 23.54 1.13
N SER A 35 21.68 24.18 1.05
CA SER A 35 20.38 23.55 1.42
C SER A 35 19.95 22.43 0.46
N ILE A 36 20.61 22.29 -0.69
CA ILE A 36 20.37 21.27 -1.72
C ILE A 36 20.81 19.86 -1.25
N THR A 37 21.64 19.76 -0.20
CA THR A 37 22.25 18.49 0.26
C THR A 37 21.54 17.79 1.42
N ALA A 38 20.52 18.41 2.02
CA ALA A 38 19.79 17.81 3.13
C ALA A 38 18.52 17.10 2.65
N ASN A 39 18.28 15.89 3.14
CA ASN A 39 17.13 15.00 2.90
C ASN A 39 15.79 15.58 3.46
N LEU A 40 15.50 16.87 3.21
CA LEU A 40 14.31 17.56 3.70
C LEU A 40 13.19 17.46 2.65
N GLN A 41 11.95 17.35 3.10
CA GLN A 41 10.79 17.41 2.23
C GLN A 41 10.78 18.77 1.50
N LEU A 42 10.48 18.77 0.20
CA LEU A 42 10.45 19.97 -0.66
C LEU A 42 9.79 21.16 0.03
N LYS A 43 8.66 20.94 0.68
CA LYS A 43 7.88 21.98 1.36
C LYS A 43 8.64 22.67 2.51
N GLU A 44 9.38 21.92 3.30
CA GLU A 44 10.19 22.46 4.40
C GLU A 44 11.36 23.30 3.88
N VAL A 45 12.01 22.85 2.81
CA VAL A 45 13.09 23.59 2.16
C VAL A 45 12.57 24.91 1.61
N LEU A 46 11.44 24.89 0.88
CA LEU A 46 10.87 26.11 0.29
C LEU A 46 10.40 27.12 1.35
N ARG A 47 9.86 26.64 2.48
CA ARG A 47 9.48 27.49 3.60
C ARG A 47 10.70 28.17 4.23
N ALA A 48 11.77 27.44 4.47
CA ALA A 48 13.01 28.00 5.01
C ALA A 48 13.63 29.01 4.06
N ILE A 49 13.58 28.79 2.75
CA ILE A 49 14.02 29.73 1.71
C ILE A 49 13.17 31.01 1.72
N ALA A 50 11.84 30.88 1.73
CA ALA A 50 10.92 32.00 1.75
C ALA A 50 11.18 32.92 2.98
N SER A 51 11.32 32.31 4.16
CA SER A 51 11.62 33.04 5.41
C SER A 51 12.96 33.79 5.33
N SER A 52 14.02 33.10 4.86
CA SER A 52 15.34 33.74 4.73
C SER A 52 15.34 34.89 3.72
N ILE A 53 14.63 34.77 2.61
CA ILE A 53 14.51 35.84 1.61
C ILE A 53 13.72 37.00 2.18
N ARG A 54 12.60 36.75 2.87
CA ARG A 54 11.81 37.81 3.52
C ARG A 54 12.65 38.64 4.48
N GLU A 55 13.45 38.01 5.31
CA GLU A 55 14.33 38.69 6.26
C GLU A 55 15.40 39.52 5.58
N VAL A 56 16.13 38.97 4.60
CA VAL A 56 17.21 39.67 3.89
C VAL A 56 16.67 40.84 3.05
N MET A 57 15.51 40.65 2.42
CA MET A 57 14.88 41.68 1.59
C MET A 57 14.05 42.68 2.40
N ARG A 58 13.88 42.47 3.70
CA ARG A 58 13.06 43.31 4.60
C ARG A 58 11.70 43.62 4.01
N CYS A 59 11.02 42.56 3.48
CA CYS A 59 9.67 42.67 2.96
C CYS A 59 8.67 41.99 3.91
N ASP A 60 7.38 42.31 3.76
CA ASP A 60 6.34 41.78 4.64
C ASP A 60 5.99 40.36 4.28
N VAL A 61 6.03 40.00 2.99
CA VAL A 61 5.67 38.71 2.44
C VAL A 61 6.79 38.18 1.56
N ALA A 62 7.09 36.89 1.70
CA ALA A 62 7.79 36.10 0.70
C ALA A 62 7.06 34.76 0.48
N GLY A 63 6.80 34.41 -0.77
CA GLY A 63 6.10 33.20 -1.14
C GLY A 63 6.68 32.54 -2.38
N ILE A 64 6.55 31.21 -2.47
CA ILE A 64 6.95 30.42 -3.64
C ILE A 64 5.74 29.67 -4.14
N THR A 65 5.40 29.87 -5.41
CA THR A 65 4.30 29.19 -6.09
C THR A 65 4.85 28.35 -7.24
N LEU A 66 4.31 27.15 -7.40
CA LEU A 66 4.63 26.26 -8.50
C LEU A 66 3.38 26.01 -9.35
N PRO A 67 3.51 25.60 -10.62
CA PRO A 67 2.38 25.20 -11.44
C PRO A 67 1.55 24.12 -10.77
N GLY A 68 0.21 24.25 -10.81
CA GLY A 68 -0.73 23.25 -10.31
C GLY A 68 -0.90 22.08 -11.29
N ALA A 69 -1.69 21.08 -10.88
CA ALA A 69 -2.03 19.94 -11.73
C ALA A 69 -2.97 20.31 -12.89
N GLU A 70 -3.80 21.35 -12.70
CA GLU A 70 -4.68 21.86 -13.74
C GLU A 70 -3.97 22.93 -14.57
N PRO A 71 -4.21 22.99 -15.88
CA PRO A 71 -3.64 24.04 -16.72
C PRO A 71 -3.96 25.44 -16.19
N GLU A 72 -2.98 26.32 -16.25
CA GLU A 72 -3.11 27.74 -15.86
C GLU A 72 -3.31 28.00 -14.35
N THR A 73 -3.18 26.98 -13.50
CA THR A 73 -3.25 27.15 -12.04
C THR A 73 -1.87 27.17 -11.41
N PHE A 74 -1.73 27.88 -10.30
CA PHE A 74 -0.54 27.91 -9.46
C PHE A 74 -0.91 27.49 -8.03
N ARG A 75 -0.08 26.65 -7.43
CA ARG A 75 -0.20 26.26 -6.03
C ARG A 75 0.83 26.99 -5.20
N SER A 76 0.40 27.58 -4.11
CA SER A 76 1.30 28.19 -3.12
C SER A 76 1.95 27.10 -2.26
N TYR A 77 3.24 26.87 -2.44
CA TYR A 77 3.98 25.83 -1.71
C TYR A 77 4.56 26.32 -0.40
N ALA A 78 5.01 27.58 -0.37
CA ALA A 78 5.55 28.21 0.83
C ALA A 78 5.10 29.66 0.90
N VAL A 79 4.71 30.10 2.09
CA VAL A 79 4.35 31.48 2.39
C VAL A 79 4.92 31.86 3.75
N ASP A 80 5.75 32.89 3.78
CA ASP A 80 6.19 33.50 5.03
C ASP A 80 5.62 34.93 5.13
N PHE A 81 4.60 35.07 5.97
CA PHE A 81 3.87 36.33 6.20
C PHE A 81 3.43 36.45 7.66
N PRO A 82 4.34 36.85 8.59
CA PRO A 82 4.02 36.94 10.02
C PRO A 82 2.89 37.91 10.37
N GLY A 83 2.72 38.98 9.58
CA GLY A 83 1.68 39.99 9.77
C GLY A 83 0.41 39.76 8.94
N GLY A 84 0.27 38.60 8.28
CA GLY A 84 -0.84 38.32 7.37
C GLY A 84 -2.18 38.17 8.06
N LYS A 85 -3.25 38.61 7.39
CA LYS A 85 -4.64 38.49 7.85
C LYS A 85 -5.23 37.10 7.53
N GLY A 86 -4.48 36.22 6.86
CA GLY A 86 -4.84 34.83 6.58
C GLY A 86 -5.57 34.62 5.25
N PHE A 87 -5.58 35.55 4.35
CA PHE A 87 -6.11 35.38 2.99
C PHE A 87 -5.09 34.72 2.05
N LEU A 88 -3.79 34.90 2.31
CA LEU A 88 -2.71 34.18 1.62
C LEU A 88 -2.26 32.99 2.46
N ARG A 89 -2.43 31.76 1.91
CA ARG A 89 -2.14 30.52 2.64
C ARG A 89 -1.30 29.57 1.81
N GLU A 90 -0.58 28.70 2.49
CA GLU A 90 0.05 27.54 1.84
C GLU A 90 -1.02 26.56 1.32
N ASP A 91 -0.65 25.80 0.29
CA ASP A 91 -1.50 24.84 -0.45
C ASP A 91 -2.70 25.48 -1.17
N GLN A 92 -2.80 26.81 -1.18
CA GLN A 92 -3.84 27.51 -1.89
C GLN A 92 -3.63 27.40 -3.40
N LEU A 93 -4.67 27.00 -4.12
CA LEU A 93 -4.70 27.02 -5.57
C LEU A 93 -5.14 28.41 -6.03
N ILE A 94 -4.35 29.05 -6.85
CA ILE A 94 -4.61 30.39 -7.38
C ILE A 94 -4.66 30.31 -8.90
N THR A 95 -5.74 30.84 -9.50
CA THR A 95 -5.87 30.98 -10.95
C THR A 95 -5.60 32.44 -11.31
N PRO A 96 -4.38 32.78 -11.78
CA PRO A 96 -4.08 34.14 -12.16
C PRO A 96 -4.80 34.53 -13.47
N GLY A 97 -5.30 35.73 -13.54
CA GLY A 97 -5.88 36.26 -14.79
C GLY A 97 -4.86 36.32 -15.94
N GLN A 98 -5.34 36.37 -17.19
CA GLN A 98 -4.48 36.31 -18.39
C GLN A 98 -3.35 37.34 -18.42
N ASP A 99 -3.58 38.58 -17.95
CA ASP A 99 -2.59 39.67 -17.91
C ASP A 99 -2.04 39.93 -16.51
N SER A 100 -2.18 39.01 -15.58
CA SER A 100 -1.70 39.21 -14.21
C SER A 100 -0.17 39.25 -14.13
N PRO A 101 0.41 40.06 -13.23
CA PRO A 101 1.86 40.15 -13.05
C PRO A 101 2.57 38.83 -12.82
N PRO A 102 2.06 37.89 -11.99
CA PRO A 102 2.69 36.60 -11.82
C PRO A 102 2.69 35.75 -13.11
N ARG A 103 1.59 35.75 -13.88
CA ARG A 103 1.51 35.04 -15.15
C ARG A 103 2.46 35.59 -16.18
N ARG A 104 2.55 36.95 -16.31
CA ARG A 104 3.52 37.59 -17.19
C ARG A 104 4.96 37.23 -16.82
N ALA A 105 5.30 37.26 -15.53
CA ALA A 105 6.63 36.87 -15.09
C ALA A 105 6.96 35.40 -15.48
N PHE A 106 6.01 34.48 -15.32
CA PHE A 106 6.17 33.07 -15.65
C PHE A 106 6.33 32.84 -17.17
N GLU A 107 5.49 33.47 -17.99
CA GLU A 107 5.47 33.29 -19.44
C GLU A 107 6.64 33.98 -20.14
N THR A 108 6.97 35.23 -19.69
CA THR A 108 8.05 36.02 -20.32
C THR A 108 9.44 35.66 -19.78
N LEU A 109 9.53 34.90 -18.71
CA LEU A 109 10.77 34.57 -18.00
C LEU A 109 11.52 35.80 -17.50
N LYS A 110 10.80 36.90 -17.27
CA LYS A 110 11.36 38.19 -16.80
C LYS A 110 10.71 38.63 -15.49
N PRO A 111 11.47 39.25 -14.58
CA PRO A 111 10.90 39.84 -13.39
C PRO A 111 9.84 40.89 -13.70
N VAL A 112 8.78 40.94 -12.89
CA VAL A 112 7.72 41.96 -13.00
C VAL A 112 7.53 42.63 -11.65
N ILE A 113 7.64 43.94 -11.62
CA ILE A 113 7.33 44.75 -10.45
C ILE A 113 5.93 45.33 -10.65
N SER A 114 5.12 45.32 -9.61
CA SER A 114 3.79 45.91 -9.56
C SER A 114 3.70 46.89 -8.40
N SER A 115 3.56 48.18 -8.72
CA SER A 115 3.17 49.20 -7.73
C SER A 115 1.65 49.15 -7.64
N ASN A 116 1.10 48.98 -6.45
CA ASN A 116 -0.32 48.80 -6.19
C ASN A 116 -0.92 47.55 -6.87
N PRO A 117 -0.55 46.34 -6.41
CA PRO A 117 -1.03 45.06 -6.96
C PRO A 117 -2.56 44.88 -6.83
N GLY A 118 -3.22 45.70 -6.02
CA GLY A 118 -4.68 45.78 -5.90
C GLY A 118 -5.36 46.62 -7.02
N SER A 119 -4.63 47.39 -7.85
CA SER A 119 -5.17 48.22 -8.92
C SER A 119 -5.03 47.56 -10.29
N GLY A 120 -5.98 47.77 -11.20
CA GLY A 120 -5.95 47.24 -12.56
C GLY A 120 -7.31 46.69 -13.03
N HIS A 121 -7.50 46.52 -14.35
CA HIS A 121 -8.81 46.18 -14.95
C HIS A 121 -9.06 44.67 -15.03
N ALA A 122 -8.07 43.82 -14.79
CA ALA A 122 -8.25 42.36 -14.85
C ALA A 122 -8.64 41.80 -13.48
N TYR A 123 -9.80 41.16 -13.42
CA TYR A 123 -10.27 40.45 -12.23
C TYR A 123 -9.39 39.19 -12.01
N SER A 124 -8.61 39.16 -10.93
CA SER A 124 -7.83 38.00 -10.57
C SER A 124 -7.88 37.75 -9.05
N GLN A 125 -7.94 36.49 -8.66
CA GLN A 125 -7.93 36.07 -7.26
C GLN A 125 -6.72 36.63 -6.49
N GLY A 126 -5.55 36.73 -7.13
CA GLY A 126 -4.34 37.28 -6.53
C GLY A 126 -4.46 38.76 -6.18
N ARG A 127 -5.22 39.55 -6.98
CA ARG A 127 -5.52 40.95 -6.69
C ARG A 127 -6.40 41.10 -5.46
N GLU A 128 -7.43 40.28 -5.36
CA GLU A 128 -8.34 40.28 -4.22
C GLU A 128 -7.59 39.98 -2.93
N ILE A 129 -6.71 38.96 -2.95
CA ILE A 129 -5.83 38.63 -1.83
C ILE A 129 -4.92 39.82 -1.46
N ALA A 130 -4.25 40.43 -2.43
CA ALA A 130 -3.36 41.57 -2.17
C ALA A 130 -4.11 42.76 -1.53
N THR A 131 -5.32 43.04 -2.00
CA THR A 131 -6.17 44.11 -1.45
C THR A 131 -6.61 43.80 -0.01
N GLN A 132 -7.05 42.58 0.24
CA GLN A 132 -7.50 42.15 1.57
C GLN A 132 -6.36 42.11 2.60
N GLU A 133 -5.16 41.73 2.17
CA GLU A 133 -3.93 41.71 2.98
C GLU A 133 -3.34 43.12 3.15
N GLY A 134 -3.70 44.10 2.32
CA GLY A 134 -3.20 45.48 2.38
C GLY A 134 -1.79 45.61 1.79
N LEU A 135 -1.49 44.86 0.72
CA LEU A 135 -0.19 44.91 0.05
C LEU A 135 -0.19 45.98 -1.05
N GLU A 136 0.79 46.89 -1.01
CA GLU A 136 0.86 48.07 -1.90
C GLU A 136 1.95 47.96 -2.98
N SER A 137 2.98 47.14 -2.76
CA SER A 137 3.97 46.82 -3.78
C SER A 137 4.30 45.34 -3.80
N ALA A 138 4.54 44.78 -5.00
CA ALA A 138 4.91 43.40 -5.18
C ALA A 138 5.95 43.21 -6.31
N CYS A 139 6.80 42.21 -6.14
CA CYS A 139 7.79 41.77 -7.11
C CYS A 139 7.62 40.28 -7.39
N PHE A 140 7.50 39.91 -8.66
CA PHE A 140 7.31 38.57 -9.15
C PHE A 140 8.54 38.15 -9.94
N ILE A 141 9.32 37.22 -9.40
CA ILE A 141 10.55 36.73 -10.01
C ILE A 141 10.33 35.30 -10.51
N PRO A 142 10.48 35.04 -11.81
CA PRO A 142 10.35 33.68 -12.31
C PRO A 142 11.52 32.80 -11.86
N LEU A 143 11.21 31.62 -11.38
CA LEU A 143 12.19 30.57 -11.02
C LEU A 143 12.57 29.83 -12.28
N VAL A 144 13.64 30.24 -12.94
CA VAL A 144 14.01 29.70 -14.24
C VAL A 144 15.20 28.76 -14.15
N ASN A 145 15.05 27.56 -14.69
CA ASN A 145 16.15 26.63 -14.94
C ASN A 145 16.11 26.15 -16.40
N ARG A 146 17.26 26.11 -17.07
CA ARG A 146 17.43 25.65 -18.47
C ARG A 146 16.43 26.31 -19.45
N GLY A 147 16.11 27.59 -19.24
CA GLY A 147 15.19 28.33 -20.12
C GLY A 147 13.70 28.05 -19.91
N ARG A 148 13.33 27.33 -18.84
CA ARG A 148 11.95 27.04 -18.46
C ARG A 148 11.67 27.55 -17.04
N ALA A 149 10.52 28.19 -16.85
CA ALA A 149 10.07 28.54 -15.51
C ALA A 149 9.50 27.31 -14.81
N VAL A 150 9.99 27.02 -13.59
CA VAL A 150 9.51 25.96 -12.71
C VAL A 150 8.57 26.49 -11.62
N GLY A 151 8.52 27.82 -11.45
CA GLY A 151 7.67 28.48 -10.46
C GLY A 151 7.88 29.97 -10.45
N ILE A 152 7.34 30.62 -9.43
CA ILE A 152 7.46 32.08 -9.20
C ILE A 152 7.81 32.32 -7.73
N LEU A 153 8.81 33.17 -7.49
CA LEU A 153 9.08 33.76 -6.20
C LEU A 153 8.33 35.10 -6.13
N ILE A 154 7.52 35.27 -5.10
CA ILE A 154 6.66 36.44 -4.89
C ILE A 154 7.13 37.16 -3.62
N LEU A 155 7.45 38.45 -3.73
CA LEU A 155 7.70 39.30 -2.59
C LEU A 155 6.71 40.43 -2.61
N ALA A 156 6.26 40.88 -1.42
CA ALA A 156 5.38 42.03 -1.33
C ALA A 156 5.63 42.85 -0.06
N ARG A 157 5.24 44.12 -0.12
CA ARG A 157 5.30 45.09 0.98
C ARG A 157 3.95 45.75 1.19
N ALA A 158 3.64 46.06 2.43
CA ALA A 158 2.48 46.85 2.82
C ALA A 158 2.74 48.36 2.73
N SER A 159 3.87 48.77 2.16
CA SER A 159 4.25 50.16 1.90
C SER A 159 4.37 50.44 0.40
N GLU A 160 4.25 51.72 0.01
CA GLU A 160 4.45 52.14 -1.38
C GLU A 160 5.91 52.01 -1.86
N ASP A 161 6.84 51.65 -0.97
CA ASP A 161 8.25 51.46 -1.32
C ASP A 161 8.39 50.35 -2.36
N THR A 162 8.85 50.71 -3.54
CA THR A 162 9.04 49.77 -4.66
C THR A 162 10.37 49.05 -4.53
N PHE A 163 10.45 47.86 -5.17
CA PHE A 163 11.70 47.12 -5.30
C PHE A 163 12.63 47.81 -6.29
N THR A 164 13.90 47.99 -5.90
CA THR A 164 14.92 48.61 -6.76
C THR A 164 15.46 47.61 -7.81
N GLN A 165 16.09 48.11 -8.88
CA GLN A 165 16.74 47.26 -9.87
C GLN A 165 17.80 46.36 -9.22
N GLY A 166 18.57 46.86 -8.26
CA GLY A 166 19.54 46.05 -7.51
C GLY A 166 18.90 44.93 -6.68
N ASP A 167 17.67 45.10 -6.20
CA ASP A 167 16.90 44.05 -5.53
C ASP A 167 16.47 42.99 -6.53
N VAL A 168 15.99 43.41 -7.70
CA VAL A 168 15.58 42.51 -8.79
C VAL A 168 16.75 41.65 -9.30
N ASP A 169 17.91 42.27 -9.48
CA ASP A 169 19.12 41.60 -9.97
C ASP A 169 19.58 40.53 -8.96
N PHE A 170 19.59 40.88 -7.67
CA PHE A 170 19.89 39.90 -6.61
C PHE A 170 18.86 38.77 -6.53
N LEU A 171 17.58 39.12 -6.53
CA LEU A 171 16.49 38.13 -6.49
C LEU A 171 16.51 37.21 -7.72
N SER A 172 16.88 37.71 -8.88
CA SER A 172 17.02 36.91 -10.10
C SER A 172 18.15 35.89 -9.99
N GLN A 173 19.27 36.24 -9.35
CA GLN A 173 20.35 35.27 -9.06
C GLN A 173 19.90 34.22 -8.04
N ALA A 174 19.22 34.64 -6.96
CA ALA A 174 18.67 33.72 -5.97
C ALA A 174 17.63 32.80 -6.59
N ALA A 175 16.76 33.32 -7.46
CA ALA A 175 15.73 32.55 -8.16
C ALA A 175 16.29 31.43 -9.01
N GLY A 176 17.43 31.62 -9.66
CA GLY A 176 18.13 30.56 -10.40
C GLY A 176 18.57 29.39 -9.49
N GLN A 177 19.11 29.69 -8.31
CA GLN A 177 19.50 28.66 -7.34
C GLN A 177 18.28 27.94 -6.75
N ILE A 178 17.21 28.68 -6.46
CA ILE A 178 15.95 28.12 -5.97
C ILE A 178 15.34 27.20 -7.04
N ALA A 179 15.34 27.59 -8.31
CA ALA A 179 14.83 26.78 -9.40
C ALA A 179 15.55 25.43 -9.51
N ILE A 180 16.89 25.42 -9.39
CA ILE A 180 17.70 24.20 -9.37
C ILE A 180 17.33 23.34 -8.15
N ALA A 181 17.19 23.93 -6.97
CA ALA A 181 16.83 23.22 -5.76
C ALA A 181 15.45 22.53 -5.89
N ILE A 182 14.47 23.23 -6.47
CA ILE A 182 13.11 22.70 -6.71
C ILE A 182 13.16 21.51 -7.68
N GLU A 183 13.83 21.65 -8.82
CA GLU A 183 13.92 20.55 -9.79
C GLU A 183 14.61 19.32 -9.20
N ASN A 184 15.71 19.53 -8.47
CA ASN A 184 16.41 18.43 -7.81
C ASN A 184 15.52 17.74 -6.77
N ALA A 185 14.78 18.49 -5.95
CA ALA A 185 13.89 17.92 -4.95
C ALA A 185 12.72 17.14 -5.58
N LEU A 186 12.11 17.68 -6.64
CA LEU A 186 11.04 16.99 -7.39
C LEU A 186 11.56 15.71 -8.08
N ALA A 187 12.73 15.77 -8.70
CA ALA A 187 13.36 14.61 -9.33
C ALA A 187 13.71 13.54 -8.29
N TYR A 188 14.20 13.92 -7.11
CA TYR A 188 14.52 12.99 -6.02
C TYR A 188 13.25 12.31 -5.47
N GLU A 189 12.15 13.05 -5.32
CA GLU A 189 10.87 12.50 -4.89
C GLU A 189 10.32 11.49 -5.90
N GLU A 190 10.40 11.80 -7.20
CA GLU A 190 10.01 10.88 -8.27
C GLU A 190 10.89 9.61 -8.29
N ILE A 191 12.21 9.76 -8.17
CA ILE A 191 13.15 8.62 -8.09
C ILE A 191 12.86 7.75 -6.86
N SER A 192 12.57 8.35 -5.70
CA SER A 192 12.22 7.62 -4.49
C SER A 192 10.94 6.81 -4.67
N GLN A 193 9.89 7.42 -5.23
CA GLN A 193 8.62 6.74 -5.51
C GLN A 193 8.79 5.58 -6.51
N LEU A 194 9.58 5.79 -7.58
CA LEU A 194 9.89 4.74 -8.55
C LEU A 194 10.70 3.61 -7.94
N LYS A 195 11.68 3.91 -7.09
CA LYS A 195 12.49 2.92 -6.37
C LYS A 195 11.62 2.07 -5.44
N ASP A 196 10.72 2.69 -4.67
CA ASP A 196 9.82 1.97 -3.76
C ASP A 196 8.84 1.08 -4.53
N ARG A 197 8.32 1.57 -5.66
CA ARG A 197 7.48 0.79 -6.57
C ARG A 197 8.24 -0.41 -7.14
N LEU A 198 9.46 -0.21 -7.66
CA LEU A 198 10.31 -1.28 -8.19
C LEU A 198 10.69 -2.31 -7.12
N ALA A 199 10.98 -1.88 -5.89
CA ALA A 199 11.30 -2.79 -4.79
C ALA A 199 10.10 -3.68 -4.43
N GLN A 200 8.88 -3.14 -4.42
CA GLN A 200 7.67 -3.91 -4.15
C GLN A 200 7.29 -4.82 -5.34
N GLU A 201 7.45 -4.35 -6.56
CA GLU A 201 7.25 -5.16 -7.78
C GLU A 201 8.25 -6.32 -7.81
N LYS A 202 9.52 -6.08 -7.48
CA LYS A 202 10.54 -7.12 -7.38
C LYS A 202 10.21 -8.17 -6.32
N LEU A 203 9.81 -7.75 -5.11
CA LEU A 203 9.38 -8.66 -4.05
C LEU A 203 8.18 -9.51 -4.49
N TYR A 204 7.20 -8.88 -5.13
CA TYR A 204 6.03 -9.56 -5.66
C TYR A 204 6.43 -10.61 -6.72
N LEU A 205 7.30 -10.24 -7.68
CA LEU A 205 7.79 -11.15 -8.72
C LEU A 205 8.63 -12.29 -8.15
N GLU A 206 9.46 -12.04 -7.13
CA GLU A 206 10.23 -13.08 -6.45
C GLU A 206 9.33 -14.08 -5.70
N GLU A 207 8.23 -13.62 -5.08
CA GLU A 207 7.20 -14.48 -4.49
C GLU A 207 6.44 -15.27 -5.57
N GLU A 208 6.14 -14.63 -6.70
CA GLU A 208 5.45 -15.26 -7.83
C GLU A 208 6.33 -16.33 -8.48
N ILE A 209 7.61 -16.06 -8.76
CA ILE A 209 8.57 -17.03 -9.30
C ILE A 209 8.71 -18.24 -8.36
N ARG A 210 8.75 -18.04 -7.03
CA ARG A 210 8.73 -19.14 -6.06
C ARG A 210 7.47 -19.99 -6.16
N SER A 211 6.32 -19.38 -6.48
CA SER A 211 5.05 -20.11 -6.68
C SER A 211 4.94 -20.71 -8.08
N GLU A 212 5.61 -20.16 -9.08
CA GLU A 212 5.53 -20.53 -10.50
C GLU A 212 6.33 -21.78 -10.87
N MET A 213 7.24 -22.28 -10.04
CA MET A 213 7.97 -23.51 -10.37
C MET A 213 7.08 -24.75 -10.64
N ASN A 214 5.74 -24.60 -10.64
CA ASN A 214 4.80 -25.71 -10.73
C ASN A 214 3.70 -25.61 -11.81
N PHE A 215 3.64 -24.58 -12.69
CA PHE A 215 2.41 -24.34 -13.47
C PHE A 215 2.55 -24.35 -14.99
N ASP A 216 3.39 -25.19 -15.56
CA ASP A 216 3.73 -25.09 -16.99
C ASP A 216 2.65 -25.54 -17.98
N GLN A 217 1.55 -26.23 -17.62
CA GLN A 217 0.54 -26.63 -18.62
C GLN A 217 -0.84 -26.97 -18.06
N ILE A 218 -1.90 -26.49 -18.76
CA ILE A 218 -3.27 -26.99 -18.58
C ILE A 218 -3.33 -28.38 -19.20
N VAL A 219 -3.36 -29.40 -18.35
CA VAL A 219 -3.37 -30.81 -18.78
C VAL A 219 -4.80 -31.30 -18.97
N GLY A 220 -5.11 -31.78 -20.18
CA GLY A 220 -6.40 -32.39 -20.50
C GLY A 220 -6.76 -32.27 -21.98
N THR A 221 -7.65 -33.15 -22.45
CA THR A 221 -8.09 -33.22 -23.85
C THR A 221 -9.61 -33.36 -23.98
N SER A 222 -10.34 -33.35 -22.86
CA SER A 222 -11.79 -33.53 -22.85
C SER A 222 -12.52 -32.46 -23.65
N PRO A 223 -13.67 -32.78 -24.24
CA PRO A 223 -14.49 -31.79 -24.97
C PRO A 223 -14.89 -30.59 -24.10
N ALA A 224 -15.19 -30.85 -22.81
CA ALA A 224 -15.55 -29.82 -21.85
C ALA A 224 -14.41 -28.82 -21.60
N LEU A 225 -13.17 -29.30 -21.44
CA LEU A 225 -11.99 -28.44 -21.29
C LEU A 225 -11.69 -27.67 -22.58
N LYS A 226 -11.81 -28.34 -23.76
CA LYS A 226 -11.62 -27.68 -25.07
C LYS A 226 -12.57 -26.51 -25.29
N GLN A 227 -13.82 -26.61 -24.82
CA GLN A 227 -14.77 -25.48 -24.87
C GLN A 227 -14.27 -24.30 -24.01
N VAL A 228 -13.74 -24.55 -22.81
CA VAL A 228 -13.15 -23.51 -21.96
C VAL A 228 -11.96 -22.85 -22.66
N LEU A 229 -11.04 -23.65 -23.23
CA LEU A 229 -9.87 -23.13 -23.95
C LEU A 229 -10.28 -22.25 -25.15
N LYS A 230 -11.30 -22.63 -25.90
CA LYS A 230 -11.83 -21.81 -26.99
C LYS A 230 -12.43 -20.48 -26.51
N LEU A 231 -13.09 -20.44 -25.35
CA LEU A 231 -13.57 -19.21 -24.74
C LEU A 231 -12.39 -18.31 -24.30
N ILE A 232 -11.31 -18.92 -23.78
CA ILE A 232 -10.08 -18.19 -23.43
C ILE A 232 -9.49 -17.53 -24.68
N GLU A 233 -9.30 -18.27 -25.77
CA GLU A 233 -8.79 -17.72 -27.04
C GLU A 233 -9.65 -16.56 -27.56
N THR A 234 -10.97 -16.63 -27.36
CA THR A 234 -11.91 -15.57 -27.78
C THR A 234 -11.79 -14.31 -26.94
N VAL A 235 -11.65 -14.45 -25.60
CA VAL A 235 -11.68 -13.30 -24.69
C VAL A 235 -10.30 -12.72 -24.40
N ALA A 236 -9.23 -13.51 -24.54
CA ALA A 236 -7.88 -13.09 -24.18
C ALA A 236 -7.42 -11.80 -24.91
N PRO A 237 -7.66 -11.59 -26.23
CA PRO A 237 -7.25 -10.37 -26.90
C PRO A 237 -8.01 -9.10 -26.48
N ASN A 238 -9.11 -9.24 -25.73
CA ASN A 238 -9.94 -8.12 -25.31
C ASN A 238 -9.71 -7.77 -23.83
N ASP A 239 -9.87 -6.48 -23.47
CA ASP A 239 -9.73 -6.00 -22.08
C ASP A 239 -11.01 -6.17 -21.26
N SER A 240 -11.96 -6.97 -21.73
CA SER A 240 -13.21 -7.24 -21.01
C SER A 240 -12.95 -7.95 -19.69
N THR A 241 -13.76 -7.63 -18.67
CA THR A 241 -13.77 -8.37 -17.39
C THR A 241 -14.20 -9.81 -17.62
N VAL A 242 -13.45 -10.75 -17.06
CA VAL A 242 -13.77 -12.18 -17.11
C VAL A 242 -14.15 -12.67 -15.73
N LEU A 243 -15.25 -13.42 -15.63
CA LEU A 243 -15.68 -14.07 -14.40
C LEU A 243 -15.53 -15.59 -14.53
N LEU A 244 -14.60 -16.18 -13.77
CA LEU A 244 -14.36 -17.61 -13.71
C LEU A 244 -15.25 -18.25 -12.65
N LEU A 245 -16.15 -19.10 -13.05
CA LEU A 245 -17.06 -19.84 -12.19
C LEU A 245 -16.65 -21.31 -12.14
N GLY A 246 -16.47 -21.85 -10.94
CA GLY A 246 -16.12 -23.26 -10.81
C GLY A 246 -15.79 -23.64 -9.38
N GLU A 247 -15.92 -24.93 -9.07
CA GLU A 247 -15.64 -25.48 -7.74
C GLU A 247 -14.18 -25.24 -7.32
N THR A 248 -13.94 -25.30 -6.01
CA THR A 248 -12.58 -25.22 -5.47
C THR A 248 -11.71 -26.34 -6.04
N GLY A 249 -10.47 -26.01 -6.43
CA GLY A 249 -9.52 -26.99 -6.96
C GLY A 249 -9.71 -27.36 -8.43
N THR A 250 -10.59 -26.69 -9.20
CA THR A 250 -10.78 -26.93 -10.64
C THR A 250 -9.70 -26.34 -11.54
N GLY A 251 -8.82 -25.48 -11.00
CA GLY A 251 -7.75 -24.82 -11.74
C GLY A 251 -8.08 -23.40 -12.22
N LYS A 252 -8.96 -22.66 -11.52
CA LYS A 252 -9.35 -21.26 -11.86
C LYS A 252 -8.13 -20.36 -12.05
N GLU A 253 -7.10 -20.48 -11.21
CA GLU A 253 -5.88 -19.66 -11.30
C GLU A 253 -5.09 -19.94 -12.59
N LEU A 254 -4.96 -21.23 -12.99
CA LEU A 254 -4.31 -21.59 -14.26
C LEU A 254 -5.05 -21.01 -15.48
N ILE A 255 -6.38 -21.03 -15.45
CA ILE A 255 -7.21 -20.43 -16.49
C ILE A 255 -7.04 -18.91 -16.52
N ALA A 256 -7.00 -18.26 -15.37
CA ALA A 256 -6.78 -16.82 -15.29
C ALA A 256 -5.40 -16.43 -15.86
N ARG A 257 -4.37 -17.20 -15.56
CA ARG A 257 -3.02 -17.00 -16.11
C ARG A 257 -3.02 -17.21 -17.63
N ALA A 258 -3.63 -18.29 -18.13
CA ALA A 258 -3.74 -18.53 -19.57
C ALA A 258 -4.44 -17.37 -20.32
N ILE A 259 -5.47 -16.75 -19.73
CA ILE A 259 -6.13 -15.56 -20.28
C ILE A 259 -5.17 -14.38 -20.32
N HIS A 260 -4.35 -14.20 -19.30
CA HIS A 260 -3.34 -13.13 -19.27
C HIS A 260 -2.24 -13.36 -20.32
N ASP A 261 -1.66 -14.56 -20.38
CA ASP A 261 -0.54 -14.91 -21.25
C ASP A 261 -0.90 -14.79 -22.74
N HIS A 262 -2.18 -15.04 -23.09
CA HIS A 262 -2.70 -14.86 -24.45
C HIS A 262 -3.31 -13.46 -24.70
N SER A 263 -3.11 -12.50 -23.78
CA SER A 263 -3.65 -11.15 -23.90
C SER A 263 -2.65 -10.16 -24.50
N ARG A 264 -3.14 -8.95 -24.82
CA ARG A 264 -2.28 -7.82 -25.19
C ARG A 264 -1.41 -7.30 -24.04
N ARG A 265 -1.65 -7.78 -22.83
CA ARG A 265 -0.93 -7.39 -21.59
C ARG A 265 -0.03 -8.52 -21.07
N SER A 266 0.28 -9.53 -21.88
CA SER A 266 1.10 -10.69 -21.50
C SER A 266 2.50 -10.33 -20.97
N GLU A 267 3.08 -9.22 -21.45
CA GLU A 267 4.38 -8.70 -20.98
C GLU A 267 4.26 -7.76 -19.76
N ARG A 268 3.04 -7.56 -19.23
CA ARG A 268 2.77 -6.72 -18.09
C ARG A 268 2.54 -7.55 -16.83
N THR A 269 2.42 -6.90 -15.69
CA THR A 269 2.21 -7.58 -14.40
C THR A 269 0.89 -8.34 -14.37
N PHE A 270 0.95 -9.58 -13.85
CA PHE A 270 -0.21 -10.37 -13.44
C PHE A 270 -0.28 -10.40 -11.92
N VAL A 271 -1.08 -9.52 -11.33
CA VAL A 271 -1.19 -9.38 -9.88
C VAL A 271 -2.35 -10.20 -9.35
N LYS A 272 -2.06 -11.16 -8.48
CA LYS A 272 -3.08 -12.01 -7.87
C LYS A 272 -3.41 -11.59 -6.43
N LEU A 273 -4.68 -11.72 -6.07
CA LEU A 273 -5.18 -11.51 -4.71
C LEU A 273 -6.26 -12.54 -4.40
N ASN A 274 -6.04 -13.35 -3.39
CA ASN A 274 -7.06 -14.27 -2.87
C ASN A 274 -7.82 -13.56 -1.74
N CYS A 275 -9.10 -13.23 -2.00
CA CYS A 275 -9.92 -12.45 -1.07
C CYS A 275 -10.29 -13.23 0.19
N ALA A 276 -10.39 -14.57 0.12
CA ALA A 276 -10.69 -15.42 1.26
C ALA A 276 -9.49 -15.61 2.22
N ALA A 277 -8.26 -15.50 1.70
CA ALA A 277 -7.05 -15.74 2.49
C ALA A 277 -6.65 -14.56 3.39
N ILE A 278 -7.23 -13.37 3.16
CA ILE A 278 -6.86 -12.14 3.85
C ILE A 278 -7.92 -11.80 4.91
N PRO A 279 -7.52 -11.49 6.15
CA PRO A 279 -8.46 -10.99 7.15
C PRO A 279 -9.23 -9.76 6.65
N THR A 280 -10.55 -9.72 6.94
CA THR A 280 -11.46 -8.68 6.46
C THR A 280 -10.94 -7.26 6.69
N GLY A 281 -10.34 -6.97 7.85
CA GLY A 281 -9.81 -5.65 8.18
C GLY A 281 -8.54 -5.25 7.40
N LEU A 282 -7.90 -6.19 6.70
CA LEU A 282 -6.68 -5.94 5.91
C LEU A 282 -6.94 -5.96 4.41
N LEU A 283 -8.05 -6.56 3.95
CA LEU A 283 -8.34 -6.73 2.53
C LEU A 283 -8.42 -5.38 1.80
N GLU A 284 -9.01 -4.38 2.42
CA GLU A 284 -9.09 -3.04 1.85
C GLU A 284 -7.70 -2.42 1.66
N SER A 285 -6.83 -2.56 2.65
CA SER A 285 -5.44 -2.11 2.61
C SER A 285 -4.60 -2.88 1.58
N GLU A 286 -4.84 -4.18 1.38
CA GLU A 286 -4.18 -4.97 0.34
C GLU A 286 -4.62 -4.54 -1.06
N LEU A 287 -5.93 -4.30 -1.28
CA LEU A 287 -6.47 -3.88 -2.57
C LEU A 287 -6.02 -2.47 -2.96
N PHE A 288 -6.27 -1.49 -2.10
CA PHE A 288 -6.13 -0.07 -2.43
C PHE A 288 -4.82 0.56 -1.91
N GLY A 289 -4.14 -0.10 -0.96
CA GLY A 289 -3.00 0.47 -0.27
C GLY A 289 -3.40 1.45 0.84
N HIS A 290 -2.42 1.93 1.58
CA HIS A 290 -2.62 2.90 2.66
C HIS A 290 -1.46 3.88 2.78
N GLU A 291 -1.76 5.08 3.26
CA GLU A 291 -0.76 6.06 3.66
C GLU A 291 -0.31 5.80 5.12
N LYS A 292 0.87 6.29 5.46
CA LYS A 292 1.37 6.20 6.84
C LYS A 292 0.39 6.87 7.80
N GLY A 293 0.00 6.16 8.87
CA GLY A 293 -0.94 6.67 9.86
C GLY A 293 -2.43 6.48 9.51
N ALA A 294 -2.77 5.80 8.42
CA ALA A 294 -4.17 5.60 7.99
C ALA A 294 -5.01 4.82 9.01
N PHE A 295 -4.40 3.93 9.79
CA PHE A 295 -5.02 3.18 10.89
C PHE A 295 -3.97 2.79 11.95
N THR A 296 -4.44 2.32 13.10
CA THR A 296 -3.56 1.82 14.17
C THR A 296 -2.73 0.63 13.68
N GLY A 297 -1.42 0.86 13.44
CA GLY A 297 -0.50 -0.12 12.87
C GLY A 297 0.04 0.22 11.47
N ALA A 298 -0.46 1.27 10.82
CA ALA A 298 0.08 1.76 9.54
C ALA A 298 1.39 2.57 9.77
N ILE A 299 2.48 1.86 10.05
CA ILE A 299 3.79 2.47 10.36
C ILE A 299 4.44 3.09 9.12
N SER A 300 4.22 2.50 7.95
CA SER A 300 4.76 2.93 6.65
C SER A 300 3.63 2.99 5.61
N GLN A 301 3.87 3.67 4.51
CA GLN A 301 3.01 3.65 3.33
C GLN A 301 3.06 2.26 2.69
N LYS A 302 1.93 1.79 2.15
CA LYS A 302 1.83 0.54 1.38
C LYS A 302 1.15 0.78 0.04
N ILE A 303 1.77 0.30 -1.03
CA ILE A 303 1.17 0.27 -2.38
C ILE A 303 0.18 -0.89 -2.45
N GLY A 304 -1.04 -0.62 -2.94
CA GLY A 304 -2.09 -1.62 -3.09
C GLY A 304 -1.96 -2.46 -4.35
N ARG A 305 -2.64 -3.63 -4.37
CA ARG A 305 -2.62 -4.55 -5.53
C ARG A 305 -3.20 -3.90 -6.80
N MET A 306 -4.15 -2.98 -6.68
CA MET A 306 -4.66 -2.24 -7.84
C MET A 306 -3.60 -1.36 -8.49
N GLU A 307 -2.78 -0.69 -7.69
CA GLU A 307 -1.69 0.14 -8.21
C GLU A 307 -0.56 -0.70 -8.81
N LEU A 308 -0.23 -1.86 -8.20
CA LEU A 308 0.74 -2.81 -8.76
C LEU A 308 0.28 -3.42 -10.08
N ALA A 309 -1.04 -3.57 -10.28
CA ALA A 309 -1.64 -4.10 -11.49
C ALA A 309 -1.84 -3.03 -12.59
N ASP A 310 -1.38 -1.80 -12.37
CA ASP A 310 -1.55 -0.73 -13.37
C ASP A 310 -0.90 -1.11 -14.71
N GLN A 311 -1.62 -0.89 -15.81
CA GLN A 311 -1.31 -1.34 -17.18
C GLN A 311 -1.25 -2.88 -17.35
N GLY A 312 -1.45 -3.66 -16.29
CA GLY A 312 -1.40 -5.11 -16.25
C GLY A 312 -2.77 -5.77 -16.06
N THR A 313 -2.76 -6.94 -15.41
CA THR A 313 -3.96 -7.73 -15.10
C THR A 313 -4.07 -7.94 -13.59
N LEU A 314 -5.23 -7.65 -13.03
CA LEU A 314 -5.57 -7.97 -11.64
C LEU A 314 -6.44 -9.23 -11.63
N PHE A 315 -5.97 -10.27 -10.95
CA PHE A 315 -6.74 -11.49 -10.69
C PHE A 315 -7.23 -11.50 -9.25
N LEU A 316 -8.56 -11.44 -9.09
CA LEU A 316 -9.24 -11.55 -7.80
C LEU A 316 -9.82 -12.95 -7.65
N ASP A 317 -9.22 -13.77 -6.79
CA ASP A 317 -9.75 -15.10 -6.47
C ASP A 317 -10.71 -15.04 -5.29
N GLU A 318 -11.74 -15.87 -5.33
CA GLU A 318 -12.84 -15.96 -4.36
C GLU A 318 -13.51 -14.59 -4.08
N VAL A 319 -13.94 -13.91 -5.16
CA VAL A 319 -14.58 -12.57 -5.06
C VAL A 319 -15.90 -12.59 -4.26
N GLY A 320 -16.54 -13.76 -4.12
CA GLY A 320 -17.71 -13.93 -3.27
C GLY A 320 -17.42 -13.78 -1.77
N ASP A 321 -16.15 -13.75 -1.37
CA ASP A 321 -15.73 -13.53 0.04
C ASP A 321 -15.38 -12.08 0.35
N ILE A 322 -15.54 -11.15 -0.63
CA ILE A 322 -15.31 -9.72 -0.41
C ILE A 322 -16.42 -9.16 0.51
N PRO A 323 -16.06 -8.57 1.66
CA PRO A 323 -17.01 -7.95 2.58
C PRO A 323 -17.86 -6.87 1.91
N THR A 324 -19.10 -6.74 2.34
CA THR A 324 -20.09 -5.79 1.79
C THR A 324 -19.62 -4.34 1.86
N GLU A 325 -18.80 -3.99 2.87
CA GLU A 325 -18.24 -2.65 3.06
C GLU A 325 -17.20 -2.27 1.99
N ILE A 326 -16.50 -3.26 1.44
CA ILE A 326 -15.45 -3.04 0.42
C ILE A 326 -16.03 -3.02 -0.99
N GLN A 327 -17.15 -3.72 -1.22
CA GLN A 327 -17.77 -3.85 -2.54
C GLN A 327 -18.07 -2.49 -3.23
N PRO A 328 -18.58 -1.43 -2.55
CA PRO A 328 -18.78 -0.13 -3.17
C PRO A 328 -17.49 0.54 -3.67
N LYS A 329 -16.39 0.41 -2.90
CA LYS A 329 -15.09 0.97 -3.27
C LYS A 329 -14.50 0.24 -4.47
N LEU A 330 -14.62 -1.09 -4.48
CA LEU A 330 -14.21 -1.91 -5.62
C LEU A 330 -15.01 -1.55 -6.88
N LEU A 331 -16.34 -1.39 -6.76
CA LEU A 331 -17.19 -0.99 -7.88
C LEU A 331 -16.77 0.36 -8.46
N ARG A 332 -16.54 1.37 -7.60
CA ARG A 332 -16.07 2.70 -8.03
C ARG A 332 -14.75 2.60 -8.79
N ALA A 333 -13.78 1.86 -8.25
CA ALA A 333 -12.49 1.67 -8.89
C ALA A 333 -12.60 0.99 -10.28
N LEU A 334 -13.54 0.05 -10.44
CA LEU A 334 -13.77 -0.64 -11.72
C LEU A 334 -14.57 0.19 -12.75
N GLN A 335 -15.42 1.12 -12.30
CA GLN A 335 -16.23 1.96 -13.19
C GLN A 335 -15.47 3.21 -13.61
N GLU A 336 -14.91 3.94 -12.65
CA GLU A 336 -14.26 5.23 -12.84
C GLU A 336 -12.77 5.08 -13.21
N ARG A 337 -12.19 3.88 -13.01
CA ARG A 337 -10.75 3.60 -13.15
C ARG A 337 -9.89 4.48 -12.24
N GLU A 338 -10.45 4.82 -11.10
CA GLU A 338 -9.85 5.69 -10.11
C GLU A 338 -10.14 5.15 -8.71
N PHE A 339 -9.17 5.32 -7.80
CA PHE A 339 -9.35 4.97 -6.40
C PHE A 339 -8.50 5.87 -5.50
N GLU A 340 -8.73 5.78 -4.20
CA GLU A 340 -7.99 6.48 -3.17
C GLU A 340 -7.38 5.46 -2.21
N ARG A 341 -6.15 5.71 -1.76
CA ARG A 341 -5.54 4.90 -0.68
C ARG A 341 -6.23 5.19 0.65
N LEU A 342 -6.21 4.24 1.56
CA LEU A 342 -6.70 4.47 2.92
C LEU A 342 -5.90 5.60 3.58
N GLY A 343 -6.62 6.56 4.18
CA GLY A 343 -6.00 7.73 4.80
C GLY A 343 -5.55 8.84 3.84
N SER A 344 -5.90 8.74 2.54
CA SER A 344 -5.62 9.76 1.52
C SER A 344 -6.91 10.20 0.83
N THR A 345 -6.96 11.47 0.45
CA THR A 345 -8.00 12.04 -0.44
C THR A 345 -7.50 12.20 -1.88
N GLN A 346 -6.26 11.77 -2.15
CA GLN A 346 -5.68 11.86 -3.48
C GLN A 346 -6.21 10.73 -4.36
N THR A 347 -6.96 11.10 -5.39
CA THR A 347 -7.45 10.18 -6.42
C THR A 347 -6.31 9.71 -7.33
N ARG A 348 -6.23 8.41 -7.56
CA ARG A 348 -5.25 7.73 -8.42
C ARG A 348 -5.94 7.04 -9.58
N LYS A 349 -5.48 7.30 -10.79
CA LYS A 349 -5.98 6.66 -12.01
C LYS A 349 -5.23 5.36 -12.26
N VAL A 350 -5.96 4.31 -12.67
CA VAL A 350 -5.38 3.01 -13.01
C VAL A 350 -6.04 2.42 -14.26
N SER A 351 -5.24 1.72 -15.06
CA SER A 351 -5.70 0.97 -16.23
C SER A 351 -5.46 -0.51 -16.02
N ILE A 352 -6.40 -1.20 -15.38
CA ILE A 352 -6.30 -2.64 -15.10
C ILE A 352 -7.24 -3.45 -15.99
N ARG A 353 -6.80 -4.66 -16.39
CA ARG A 353 -7.68 -5.72 -16.85
C ARG A 353 -8.06 -6.57 -15.66
N LEU A 354 -9.36 -6.80 -15.44
CA LEU A 354 -9.85 -7.59 -14.33
C LEU A 354 -10.21 -9.01 -14.76
N ILE A 355 -9.70 -10.01 -14.02
CA ILE A 355 -10.18 -11.39 -14.02
C ILE A 355 -10.63 -11.70 -12.61
N ALA A 356 -11.87 -12.13 -12.43
CA ALA A 356 -12.45 -12.49 -11.14
C ALA A 356 -12.76 -13.98 -11.12
N ALA A 357 -12.61 -14.64 -9.98
CA ALA A 357 -12.95 -16.05 -9.80
C ALA A 357 -13.75 -16.28 -8.52
N THR A 358 -14.67 -17.24 -8.55
CA THR A 358 -15.41 -17.67 -7.36
C THR A 358 -15.94 -19.10 -7.50
N ASN A 359 -16.09 -19.78 -6.37
CA ASN A 359 -16.82 -21.04 -6.26
C ASN A 359 -18.26 -20.82 -5.75
N ARG A 360 -18.61 -19.59 -5.32
CA ARG A 360 -19.94 -19.26 -4.80
C ARG A 360 -20.90 -18.87 -5.90
N ASP A 361 -22.18 -19.11 -5.66
CA ASP A 361 -23.29 -18.65 -6.50
C ASP A 361 -23.58 -17.18 -6.20
N LEU A 362 -22.97 -16.29 -6.98
CA LEU A 362 -23.14 -14.84 -6.78
C LEU A 362 -24.58 -14.38 -7.01
N GLU A 363 -25.37 -15.05 -7.85
CA GLU A 363 -26.78 -14.69 -8.09
C GLU A 363 -27.60 -14.91 -6.82
N LYS A 364 -27.40 -16.05 -6.13
CA LYS A 364 -28.02 -16.29 -4.82
C LYS A 364 -27.55 -15.30 -3.76
N MET A 365 -26.25 -14.96 -3.76
CA MET A 365 -25.72 -13.97 -2.82
C MET A 365 -26.32 -12.58 -3.05
N VAL A 366 -26.58 -12.19 -4.31
CA VAL A 366 -27.29 -10.95 -4.63
C VAL A 366 -28.73 -10.99 -4.10
N ALA A 367 -29.44 -12.10 -4.31
CA ALA A 367 -30.79 -12.29 -3.77
C ALA A 367 -30.84 -12.19 -2.24
N ASN A 368 -29.82 -12.71 -1.57
CA ASN A 368 -29.65 -12.67 -0.11
C ASN A 368 -29.08 -11.35 0.43
N ARG A 369 -28.74 -10.37 -0.44
CA ARG A 369 -28.09 -9.10 -0.09
C ARG A 369 -26.68 -9.25 0.52
N GLU A 370 -26.03 -10.36 0.29
CA GLU A 370 -24.63 -10.61 0.69
C GLU A 370 -23.65 -10.07 -0.36
N PHE A 371 -24.12 -9.86 -1.58
CA PHE A 371 -23.36 -9.29 -2.68
C PHE A 371 -24.19 -8.22 -3.41
N ARG A 372 -23.55 -7.11 -3.81
CA ARG A 372 -24.24 -6.01 -4.50
C ARG A 372 -24.52 -6.39 -5.95
N SER A 373 -25.75 -6.10 -6.39
CA SER A 373 -26.16 -6.38 -7.77
C SER A 373 -25.37 -5.58 -8.81
N ASP A 374 -25.04 -4.32 -8.51
CA ASP A 374 -24.25 -3.45 -9.41
C ASP A 374 -22.82 -3.99 -9.62
N LEU A 375 -22.17 -4.46 -8.58
CA LEU A 375 -20.85 -5.10 -8.67
C LEU A 375 -20.94 -6.43 -9.42
N PHE A 376 -21.97 -7.24 -9.17
CA PHE A 376 -22.20 -8.50 -9.89
C PHE A 376 -22.26 -8.26 -11.41
N TYR A 377 -23.08 -7.33 -11.89
CA TYR A 377 -23.17 -7.04 -13.32
C TYR A 377 -21.87 -6.49 -13.90
N ARG A 378 -21.07 -5.77 -13.11
CA ARG A 378 -19.75 -5.28 -13.54
C ARG A 378 -18.71 -6.39 -13.66
N LEU A 379 -18.80 -7.43 -12.83
CA LEU A 379 -17.93 -8.61 -12.89
C LEU A 379 -18.40 -9.62 -13.95
N ASN A 380 -19.69 -9.83 -14.10
CA ASN A 380 -20.32 -10.83 -14.97
C ASN A 380 -20.44 -10.37 -16.42
N VAL A 381 -19.35 -9.82 -17.00
CA VAL A 381 -19.34 -9.39 -18.42
C VAL A 381 -19.07 -10.57 -19.35
N PHE A 382 -18.06 -11.38 -19.03
CA PHE A 382 -17.75 -12.60 -19.79
C PHE A 382 -17.55 -13.78 -18.82
N PRO A 383 -18.64 -14.51 -18.51
CA PRO A 383 -18.54 -15.66 -17.62
C PRO A 383 -17.95 -16.89 -18.33
N ILE A 384 -16.99 -17.54 -17.67
CA ILE A 384 -16.45 -18.83 -18.08
C ILE A 384 -16.70 -19.83 -16.96
N ARG A 385 -17.49 -20.88 -17.26
CA ARG A 385 -17.75 -21.98 -16.31
C ARG A 385 -16.72 -23.08 -16.51
N ILE A 386 -15.95 -23.36 -15.46
CA ILE A 386 -14.93 -24.40 -15.47
C ILE A 386 -15.58 -25.69 -14.96
N PRO A 387 -15.62 -26.76 -15.76
CA PRO A 387 -16.25 -28.02 -15.36
C PRO A 387 -15.50 -28.67 -14.20
N PRO A 388 -16.20 -29.25 -13.22
CA PRO A 388 -15.57 -30.06 -12.19
C PRO A 388 -14.95 -31.33 -12.80
N LEU A 389 -14.01 -31.95 -12.09
CA LEU A 389 -13.25 -33.09 -12.61
C LEU A 389 -14.11 -34.31 -12.94
N ARG A 390 -15.22 -34.51 -12.21
CA ARG A 390 -16.21 -35.60 -12.47
C ARG A 390 -16.91 -35.47 -13.84
N ASP A 391 -17.00 -34.25 -14.41
CA ASP A 391 -17.62 -33.97 -15.72
C ASP A 391 -16.58 -34.04 -16.86
N ARG A 392 -15.29 -34.27 -16.53
CA ARG A 392 -14.19 -34.44 -17.49
C ARG A 392 -13.28 -35.63 -17.10
N ARG A 393 -13.88 -36.75 -16.79
CA ARG A 393 -13.18 -37.99 -16.34
C ARG A 393 -12.12 -38.47 -17.32
N GLU A 394 -12.27 -38.14 -18.60
CA GLU A 394 -11.31 -38.43 -19.67
C GLU A 394 -9.94 -37.78 -19.44
N ASP A 395 -9.89 -36.67 -18.69
CA ASP A 395 -8.65 -35.95 -18.37
C ASP A 395 -7.90 -36.62 -17.19
N ILE A 396 -8.59 -37.43 -16.36
CA ILE A 396 -7.98 -38.02 -15.15
C ILE A 396 -6.73 -38.85 -15.46
N PRO A 397 -6.72 -39.73 -16.46
CA PRO A 397 -5.52 -40.53 -16.77
C PRO A 397 -4.31 -39.66 -17.15
N LEU A 398 -4.53 -38.56 -17.88
CA LEU A 398 -3.47 -37.61 -18.25
C LEU A 398 -2.96 -36.87 -17.02
N LEU A 399 -3.86 -36.37 -16.17
CA LEU A 399 -3.52 -35.69 -14.92
C LEU A 399 -2.75 -36.60 -13.97
N VAL A 400 -3.20 -37.84 -13.80
CA VAL A 400 -2.51 -38.85 -12.98
C VAL A 400 -1.09 -39.09 -13.49
N SER A 401 -0.93 -39.32 -14.80
CA SER A 401 0.38 -39.53 -15.42
C SER A 401 1.29 -38.30 -15.22
N TYR A 402 0.75 -37.11 -15.41
CA TYR A 402 1.47 -35.86 -15.21
C TYR A 402 1.94 -35.70 -13.74
N PHE A 403 1.06 -35.89 -12.76
CA PHE A 403 1.42 -35.75 -11.35
C PHE A 403 2.38 -36.83 -10.87
N VAL A 404 2.22 -38.08 -11.33
CA VAL A 404 3.17 -39.15 -11.00
C VAL A 404 4.56 -38.81 -11.50
N GLN A 405 4.70 -38.34 -12.75
CA GLN A 405 6.00 -37.92 -13.29
C GLN A 405 6.58 -36.74 -12.55
N LYS A 406 5.77 -35.70 -12.26
CA LYS A 406 6.15 -34.53 -11.51
C LYS A 406 6.72 -34.90 -10.14
N PHE A 407 5.98 -35.63 -9.33
CA PHE A 407 6.38 -35.99 -7.97
C PHE A 407 7.49 -37.07 -7.94
N ALA A 408 7.50 -38.02 -8.88
CA ALA A 408 8.57 -39.00 -9.00
C ALA A 408 9.93 -38.27 -9.29
N LYS A 409 9.93 -37.30 -10.21
CA LYS A 409 11.12 -36.47 -10.50
C LYS A 409 11.56 -35.66 -9.27
N GLN A 410 10.62 -35.06 -8.58
CA GLN A 410 10.87 -34.22 -7.40
C GLN A 410 11.46 -35.01 -6.23
N MET A 411 10.98 -36.26 -6.04
CA MET A 411 11.41 -37.18 -4.98
C MET A 411 12.53 -38.15 -5.42
N GLN A 412 13.09 -37.96 -6.63
CA GLN A 412 14.13 -38.82 -7.21
C GLN A 412 13.75 -40.30 -7.22
N LYS A 413 12.45 -40.60 -7.36
CA LYS A 413 11.90 -41.96 -7.47
C LYS A 413 11.75 -42.35 -8.94
N LYS A 414 11.88 -43.64 -9.23
CA LYS A 414 11.66 -44.18 -10.56
C LYS A 414 10.36 -45.00 -10.54
N ILE A 415 9.28 -44.41 -11.05
CA ILE A 415 7.96 -45.04 -11.17
C ILE A 415 7.68 -45.16 -12.67
N ASP A 416 7.73 -46.38 -13.18
CA ASP A 416 7.65 -46.68 -14.61
C ASP A 416 6.22 -47.13 -15.02
N ALA A 417 5.37 -47.54 -14.07
CA ALA A 417 4.04 -48.07 -14.37
C ALA A 417 2.98 -47.61 -13.37
N ILE A 418 1.78 -47.39 -13.87
CA ILE A 418 0.56 -47.18 -13.08
C ILE A 418 -0.35 -48.40 -13.33
N PRO A 419 -0.66 -49.21 -12.29
CA PRO A 419 -1.51 -50.38 -12.46
C PRO A 419 -2.90 -50.04 -13.00
N VAL A 420 -3.42 -50.85 -13.89
CA VAL A 420 -4.75 -50.65 -14.51
C VAL A 420 -5.86 -50.57 -13.45
N ALA A 421 -5.77 -51.39 -12.39
CA ALA A 421 -6.72 -51.33 -11.28
C ALA A 421 -6.71 -49.99 -10.55
N VAL A 422 -5.51 -49.39 -10.33
CA VAL A 422 -5.34 -48.08 -9.74
C VAL A 422 -5.96 -47.02 -10.64
N MET A 423 -5.63 -47.02 -11.94
CA MET A 423 -6.19 -46.06 -12.89
C MET A 423 -7.72 -46.14 -12.97
N LYS A 424 -8.30 -47.34 -12.99
CA LYS A 424 -9.76 -47.51 -12.97
C LYS A 424 -10.38 -46.92 -11.69
N GLY A 425 -9.79 -47.19 -10.52
CA GLY A 425 -10.27 -46.64 -9.26
C GLY A 425 -10.24 -45.11 -9.24
N LEU A 426 -9.13 -44.51 -9.70
CA LEU A 426 -8.97 -43.05 -9.76
C LEU A 426 -9.96 -42.39 -10.74
N THR A 427 -10.24 -43.03 -11.89
CA THR A 427 -11.18 -42.51 -12.90
C THR A 427 -12.65 -42.63 -12.44
N ALA A 428 -12.96 -43.62 -11.60
CA ALA A 428 -14.32 -43.86 -11.09
C ALA A 428 -14.71 -42.87 -9.97
N TRP A 429 -13.74 -42.32 -9.26
CA TRP A 429 -13.99 -41.42 -8.14
C TRP A 429 -14.45 -40.01 -8.60
N ASP A 430 -15.33 -39.35 -7.82
CA ASP A 430 -15.95 -38.06 -8.21
C ASP A 430 -15.09 -36.83 -7.92
N TRP A 431 -14.05 -36.98 -7.13
CA TRP A 431 -13.10 -35.92 -6.79
C TRP A 431 -13.78 -34.61 -6.32
N PRO A 432 -14.45 -34.60 -5.16
CA PRO A 432 -15.11 -33.40 -4.65
C PRO A 432 -14.17 -32.21 -4.48
N GLY A 433 -12.86 -32.42 -4.21
CA GLY A 433 -11.83 -31.40 -4.21
C GLY A 433 -11.13 -31.21 -5.56
N ASN A 434 -11.68 -31.78 -6.63
CA ASN A 434 -11.23 -31.65 -8.02
C ASN A 434 -9.74 -32.00 -8.23
N ILE A 435 -9.02 -31.21 -9.03
CA ILE A 435 -7.60 -31.45 -9.35
C ILE A 435 -6.72 -31.35 -8.10
N ARG A 436 -7.04 -30.45 -7.17
CA ARG A 436 -6.26 -30.28 -5.93
C ARG A 436 -6.31 -31.54 -5.04
N GLU A 437 -7.47 -32.17 -4.96
CA GLU A 437 -7.61 -33.46 -4.24
C GLU A 437 -6.85 -34.59 -4.95
N LEU A 438 -6.98 -34.66 -6.27
CA LEU A 438 -6.26 -35.66 -7.09
C LEU A 438 -4.74 -35.45 -6.95
N GLU A 439 -4.24 -34.24 -7.06
CA GLU A 439 -2.82 -33.92 -6.90
C GLU A 439 -2.28 -34.38 -5.54
N ASN A 440 -2.96 -34.00 -4.45
CA ASN A 440 -2.58 -34.41 -3.09
C ASN A 440 -2.65 -35.95 -2.91
N PHE A 441 -3.62 -36.59 -3.53
CA PHE A 441 -3.73 -38.06 -3.47
C PHE A 441 -2.56 -38.72 -4.20
N ILE A 442 -2.21 -38.25 -5.40
CA ILE A 442 -1.09 -38.81 -6.18
C ILE A 442 0.24 -38.55 -5.48
N GLU A 443 0.43 -37.36 -4.88
CA GLU A 443 1.63 -37.05 -4.09
C GLU A 443 1.82 -38.10 -2.98
N ARG A 444 0.78 -38.36 -2.18
CA ARG A 444 0.83 -39.40 -1.14
C ARG A 444 1.10 -40.80 -1.72
N ALA A 445 0.47 -41.15 -2.84
CA ALA A 445 0.71 -42.41 -3.49
C ALA A 445 2.18 -42.57 -3.93
N VAL A 446 2.78 -41.51 -4.51
CA VAL A 446 4.20 -41.52 -4.87
C VAL A 446 5.10 -41.63 -3.64
N ILE A 447 4.77 -40.94 -2.52
CA ILE A 447 5.51 -41.07 -1.25
C ILE A 447 5.51 -42.53 -0.77
N LEU A 448 4.35 -43.20 -0.77
CA LEU A 448 4.17 -44.55 -0.28
C LEU A 448 4.80 -45.63 -1.19
N THR A 449 4.93 -45.32 -2.48
CA THR A 449 5.49 -46.26 -3.46
C THR A 449 6.97 -46.57 -3.17
N ARG A 450 7.28 -47.86 -2.99
CA ARG A 450 8.65 -48.36 -2.74
C ARG A 450 9.30 -48.96 -4.00
N GLY A 451 8.50 -49.36 -4.97
CA GLY A 451 8.93 -50.03 -6.21
C GLY A 451 8.79 -49.14 -7.45
N LYS A 452 8.83 -49.77 -8.64
CA LYS A 452 8.67 -49.10 -9.94
C LYS A 452 7.21 -48.97 -10.37
N SER A 453 6.26 -49.53 -9.65
CA SER A 453 4.83 -49.51 -9.92
C SER A 453 4.12 -48.69 -8.86
N LEU A 454 3.24 -47.78 -9.27
CA LEU A 454 2.53 -46.88 -8.34
C LEU A 454 1.67 -47.68 -7.35
N GLU A 455 1.91 -47.49 -6.07
CA GLU A 455 1.11 -48.03 -4.97
C GLU A 455 0.15 -46.95 -4.46
N ALA A 456 -1.14 -47.01 -4.83
CA ALA A 456 -2.13 -46.04 -4.43
C ALA A 456 -3.09 -46.61 -3.38
N PRO A 457 -3.36 -45.86 -2.28
CA PRO A 457 -4.25 -46.30 -1.21
C PRO A 457 -5.73 -46.12 -1.59
N LEU A 458 -6.22 -46.89 -2.58
CA LEU A 458 -7.61 -46.78 -3.07
C LEU A 458 -8.67 -46.98 -1.98
N GLY A 459 -8.35 -47.68 -0.89
CA GLY A 459 -9.25 -47.84 0.26
C GLY A 459 -9.64 -46.49 0.93
N GLU A 460 -8.86 -45.44 0.74
CA GLU A 460 -9.21 -44.10 1.24
C GLU A 460 -10.33 -43.47 0.41
N LEU A 461 -10.43 -43.80 -0.89
CA LEU A 461 -11.47 -43.28 -1.78
C LEU A 461 -12.85 -43.87 -1.46
N HIS A 462 -12.91 -45.13 -0.97
CA HIS A 462 -14.17 -45.77 -0.61
C HIS A 462 -14.77 -45.35 0.74
N LYS A 463 -14.02 -44.66 1.58
CA LYS A 463 -14.53 -44.07 2.85
C LYS A 463 -15.34 -42.80 2.69
N GLY A 464 -15.49 -42.31 1.47
CA GLY A 464 -16.23 -41.10 1.12
C GLY A 464 -17.69 -41.33 0.68
N GLU A 465 -18.29 -42.50 0.86
CA GLU A 465 -19.73 -42.56 0.98
C GLU A 465 -20.08 -41.64 2.15
N GLN A 466 -20.70 -40.48 1.83
CA GLN A 466 -21.30 -39.65 2.84
C GLN A 466 -22.04 -40.58 3.78
N PRO A 467 -21.81 -40.52 5.10
CA PRO A 467 -22.82 -41.01 5.97
C PRO A 467 -24.04 -40.16 5.60
N THR A 468 -25.00 -40.74 4.86
CA THR A 468 -26.39 -40.36 5.01
C THR A 468 -26.49 -40.11 6.50
N ARG A 469 -26.75 -38.84 6.88
CA ARG A 469 -27.09 -38.49 8.25
C ARG A 469 -28.34 -39.29 8.63
N ILE A 470 -28.13 -40.58 8.89
CA ILE A 470 -28.84 -41.23 9.94
C ILE A 470 -28.20 -40.60 11.18
N VAL A 471 -28.83 -39.54 11.65
CA VAL A 471 -28.70 -39.12 13.02
C VAL A 471 -29.25 -40.31 13.79
N PRO A 472 -28.44 -41.19 14.38
CA PRO A 472 -28.94 -41.99 15.48
C PRO A 472 -29.27 -40.91 16.50
N GLU A 473 -30.55 -40.86 16.95
CA GLU A 473 -30.82 -40.18 18.22
C GLU A 473 -29.77 -40.69 19.19
N PRO A 474 -28.89 -39.78 19.72
CA PRO A 474 -27.85 -40.21 20.65
C PRO A 474 -28.59 -40.78 21.85
N ALA A 475 -28.38 -42.06 22.12
CA ALA A 475 -28.79 -42.62 23.39
C ALA A 475 -28.30 -41.69 24.49
N HIS A 476 -29.17 -41.38 25.44
CA HIS A 476 -28.91 -40.39 26.52
C HIS A 476 -27.56 -40.60 27.25
N ASP A 477 -27.00 -41.78 27.21
CA ASP A 477 -25.71 -42.14 27.82
C ASP A 477 -24.47 -41.62 27.07
N ASP A 478 -24.52 -41.45 25.72
CA ASP A 478 -23.39 -40.97 24.95
C ASP A 478 -23.22 -39.45 25.08
N ILE A 479 -24.32 -38.69 25.22
CA ILE A 479 -24.26 -37.26 25.47
C ILE A 479 -23.67 -37.00 26.88
N ALA A 480 -24.06 -37.78 27.87
CA ALA A 480 -23.53 -37.68 29.23
C ALA A 480 -22.01 -37.98 29.28
N ARG A 481 -21.52 -38.89 28.42
CA ARG A 481 -20.10 -39.24 28.34
C ARG A 481 -19.29 -38.11 27.67
N ILE A 482 -19.76 -37.59 26.52
CA ILE A 482 -19.11 -36.51 25.78
C ILE A 482 -19.08 -35.25 26.62
N VAL A 483 -20.17 -34.90 27.35
CA VAL A 483 -20.22 -33.76 28.23
C VAL A 483 -19.25 -33.94 29.41
N ARG A 484 -19.14 -35.14 30.02
CA ARG A 484 -18.14 -35.41 31.10
C ARG A 484 -16.71 -35.28 30.57
N GLU A 485 -16.38 -35.86 29.39
CA GLU A 485 -15.05 -35.75 28.81
C GLU A 485 -14.70 -34.29 28.45
N THR A 486 -15.66 -33.49 27.94
CA THR A 486 -15.47 -32.08 27.64
C THR A 486 -15.31 -31.23 28.89
N ILE A 487 -16.10 -31.52 29.96
CA ILE A 487 -15.98 -30.84 31.26
C ILE A 487 -14.64 -31.18 31.92
N ASN A 488 -14.20 -32.43 31.85
CA ASN A 488 -12.90 -32.84 32.40
C ASN A 488 -11.73 -32.21 31.63
N ALA A 489 -11.83 -32.05 30.30
CA ALA A 489 -10.83 -31.34 29.48
C ALA A 489 -10.80 -29.83 29.79
N LEU A 490 -11.94 -29.21 30.10
CA LEU A 490 -12.04 -27.82 30.49
C LEU A 490 -11.56 -27.59 31.93
N ASN A 491 -11.86 -28.51 32.86
CA ASN A 491 -11.37 -28.45 34.23
C ASN A 491 -9.85 -28.68 34.32
N GLY A 492 -9.27 -29.57 33.52
CA GLY A 492 -7.81 -29.74 33.42
C GLY A 492 -7.07 -28.49 32.93
N LYS A 493 -7.70 -27.63 32.11
CA LYS A 493 -7.16 -26.31 31.75
C LYS A 493 -7.28 -25.29 32.89
N LYS A 494 -8.37 -25.32 33.65
CA LYS A 494 -8.54 -24.46 34.82
C LYS A 494 -7.54 -24.77 35.94
N ASP A 495 -7.28 -26.05 36.20
CA ASP A 495 -6.31 -26.48 37.21
C ASP A 495 -4.87 -26.10 36.85
N LEU A 496 -4.53 -26.09 35.55
CA LEU A 496 -3.21 -25.60 35.05
C LEU A 496 -3.06 -24.08 35.23
N ASP A 497 -4.10 -23.31 35.02
CA ASP A 497 -4.09 -21.85 35.18
C ASP A 497 -4.08 -21.45 36.68
N GLU A 498 -4.81 -22.16 37.52
CA GLU A 498 -4.81 -21.95 38.97
C GLU A 498 -3.46 -22.34 39.60
N SER A 499 -2.85 -23.44 39.17
CA SER A 499 -1.52 -23.86 39.59
C SER A 499 -0.43 -22.84 39.18
N ALA A 500 -0.50 -22.30 37.96
CA ALA A 500 0.42 -21.26 37.48
C ALA A 500 0.25 -19.95 38.24
N LYS A 501 -0.98 -19.58 38.59
CA LYS A 501 -1.32 -18.40 39.40
C LYS A 501 -0.80 -18.54 40.83
N LYS A 502 -1.00 -19.67 41.46
CA LYS A 502 -0.51 -19.99 42.80
C LYS A 502 1.02 -19.95 42.89
N GLN A 503 1.69 -20.52 41.89
CA GLN A 503 3.15 -20.51 41.79
C GLN A 503 3.72 -19.11 41.53
N ARG A 504 3.00 -18.25 40.79
CA ARG A 504 3.34 -16.83 40.64
C ARG A 504 3.24 -16.05 41.94
N ASP A 505 2.17 -16.25 42.67
CA ASP A 505 1.93 -15.55 43.93
C ASP A 505 2.97 -15.93 45.02
N GLU A 506 3.38 -17.19 45.07
CA GLU A 506 4.45 -17.67 45.98
C GLU A 506 5.80 -17.01 45.62
N ILE A 507 6.15 -16.90 44.36
CA ILE A 507 7.38 -16.25 43.94
C ILE A 507 7.36 -14.75 44.22
N VAL A 508 6.23 -14.07 44.01
CA VAL A 508 6.04 -12.65 44.32
C VAL A 508 6.18 -12.38 45.82
N LEU A 509 5.58 -13.23 46.65
CA LEU A 509 5.67 -13.11 48.12
C LEU A 509 7.14 -13.26 48.58
N ALA A 510 7.84 -14.28 48.10
CA ALA A 510 9.24 -14.51 48.45
C ALA A 510 10.16 -13.37 48.00
N LEU A 511 9.88 -12.75 46.84
CA LEU A 511 10.63 -11.58 46.34
C LEU A 511 10.36 -10.32 47.17
N ARG A 512 9.13 -10.07 47.59
CA ARG A 512 8.79 -8.95 48.47
C ARG A 512 9.50 -9.05 49.82
N GLU A 513 9.50 -10.22 50.43
CA GLU A 513 10.15 -10.47 51.73
C GLU A 513 11.69 -10.40 51.63
N SER A 514 12.26 -10.72 50.46
CA SER A 514 13.70 -10.63 50.24
C SER A 514 14.14 -9.28 49.61
N LYS A 515 13.24 -8.28 49.50
CA LYS A 515 13.47 -6.96 48.89
C LYS A 515 14.14 -7.10 47.49
N GLY A 516 13.53 -7.93 46.63
CA GLY A 516 14.00 -8.16 45.26
C GLY A 516 15.26 -9.01 45.11
N ARG A 517 15.87 -9.50 46.21
CA ARG A 517 17.10 -10.33 46.14
C ARG A 517 16.75 -11.77 45.79
N VAL A 518 17.18 -12.21 44.61
CA VAL A 518 16.92 -13.56 44.09
C VAL A 518 17.83 -14.61 44.71
N GLY A 519 19.11 -14.28 44.98
CA GLY A 519 20.11 -15.20 45.51
C GLY A 519 20.80 -14.68 46.79
N GLY A 520 21.64 -15.52 47.42
CA GLY A 520 22.32 -15.25 48.69
C GLY A 520 21.56 -15.82 49.91
N ALA A 521 22.17 -15.79 51.09
CA ALA A 521 21.66 -16.42 52.32
C ALA A 521 20.23 -15.94 52.74
N GLN A 522 19.83 -14.74 52.30
CA GLN A 522 18.51 -14.16 52.56
C GLN A 522 17.69 -13.93 51.28
N GLY A 523 18.06 -14.56 50.16
CA GLY A 523 17.40 -14.42 48.88
C GLY A 523 16.14 -15.27 48.74
N ALA A 524 15.25 -14.90 47.80
CA ALA A 524 13.99 -15.60 47.53
C ALA A 524 14.19 -17.08 47.19
N ALA A 525 15.28 -17.46 46.54
CA ALA A 525 15.58 -18.85 46.21
C ALA A 525 15.75 -19.73 47.44
N VAL A 526 16.47 -19.24 48.46
CA VAL A 526 16.68 -19.97 49.72
C VAL A 526 15.38 -20.09 50.52
N ARG A 527 14.56 -19.04 50.54
CA ARG A 527 13.24 -19.05 51.22
C ARG A 527 12.26 -20.03 50.58
N MET A 528 12.36 -20.21 49.27
CA MET A 528 11.52 -21.18 48.55
C MET A 528 12.12 -22.60 48.49
N GLY A 529 13.31 -22.84 49.07
CA GLY A 529 13.97 -24.12 49.07
C GLY A 529 14.41 -24.61 47.67
N ILE A 530 14.62 -23.69 46.72
CA ILE A 530 15.01 -24.03 45.33
C ILE A 530 16.30 -23.33 44.93
N ASN A 531 16.98 -23.88 43.93
CA ASN A 531 18.20 -23.30 43.37
C ASN A 531 17.92 -21.96 42.67
N ARG A 532 18.87 -21.01 42.78
CA ARG A 532 18.76 -19.69 42.13
C ARG A 532 18.49 -19.78 40.61
N THR A 533 19.12 -20.71 39.92
CA THR A 533 18.89 -20.94 38.46
C THR A 533 17.48 -21.41 38.17
N THR A 534 16.94 -22.27 39.00
CA THR A 534 15.55 -22.77 38.88
C THR A 534 14.54 -21.64 39.14
N LEU A 535 14.78 -20.78 40.12
CA LEU A 535 13.92 -19.63 40.39
C LEU A 535 13.96 -18.62 39.22
N LEU A 536 15.13 -18.30 38.69
CA LEU A 536 15.27 -17.41 37.52
C LEU A 536 14.54 -17.95 36.29
N ALA A 537 14.62 -19.27 36.02
CA ALA A 537 13.90 -19.91 34.91
C ALA A 537 12.38 -19.81 35.08
N ARG A 538 11.87 -20.07 36.30
CA ARG A 538 10.43 -19.94 36.63
C ARG A 538 9.96 -18.49 36.52
N MET A 539 10.72 -17.53 37.03
CA MET A 539 10.41 -16.11 36.91
C MET A 539 10.34 -15.64 35.46
N LYS A 540 11.29 -16.08 34.61
CA LYS A 540 11.28 -15.79 33.16
C LYS A 540 10.03 -16.36 32.48
N LYS A 541 9.62 -17.59 32.83
CA LYS A 541 8.41 -18.24 32.29
C LYS A 541 7.12 -17.54 32.73
N LEU A 542 7.08 -16.99 33.95
CA LEU A 542 5.92 -16.31 34.52
C LEU A 542 5.95 -14.78 34.36
N GLY A 543 6.93 -14.21 33.65
CA GLY A 543 7.04 -12.78 33.39
C GLY A 543 7.30 -11.91 34.62
N ILE A 544 8.00 -12.43 35.64
CA ILE A 544 8.25 -11.71 36.92
C ILE A 544 9.65 -11.05 36.87
N ASN A 545 9.68 -9.72 37.07
CA ASN A 545 10.94 -8.96 37.12
C ASN A 545 11.31 -8.65 38.59
N PRO A 546 12.44 -9.15 39.12
CA PRO A 546 12.82 -8.96 40.52
C PRO A 546 13.09 -7.50 40.90
N ARG A 547 13.46 -6.64 39.96
CA ARG A 547 13.69 -5.20 40.19
C ARG A 547 12.45 -4.42 40.60
N GLN A 548 11.25 -4.97 40.42
CA GLN A 548 9.98 -4.36 40.83
C GLN A 548 9.70 -4.51 42.34
N PHE A 549 10.51 -5.32 43.04
CA PHE A 549 10.36 -5.64 44.45
C PHE A 549 11.58 -5.24 45.30
N ALA A 550 12.52 -4.48 44.70
CA ALA A 550 13.73 -3.99 45.34
C ALA A 550 13.48 -2.75 46.22
#